data_167bb030f5d8a7a7e88e6e46ad8cdb3c
#
_entry.id   167bb030f5d8a7a7e88e6e46ad8cdb3c
#
_cell.length_a   1.000
_cell.length_b   1.000
_cell.length_c   1.000
_cell.angle_alpha   90.00
_cell.angle_beta   90.00
_cell.angle_gamma   90.00
#
_symmetry.space_group_name_H-M   'P 1'
#
loop_
_entity.id
_entity.type
_entity.pdbx_description
1 polymer ?
#
loop_
_entity_poly.entity_id
_entity_poly.type
_entity_poly.pdbx_seq_one_letter_code
_entity_poly.pdbx_strand_id
1 'polypeptide(L)'
;MSCSCFSSHTNSMTVAEPNPAKHVNFNVGMVLGVDDFTQEFAYLSGRDQWLARDLIGYGTVRGLNVRIEVDAIKGPRVVVEAGVALNPRGQLICVPAAQCAYLKDWVADHSADIAPHVTSPPDSDLQLYVVLCYRNCPTDDVPIAGEPCRSEDKLMAPSRLSDDFVLELRLERPNQREEDAVRDFMAWLKQVHISQTDPSTPLDQFLQAIRDAAAVWLASPLSSPPGDFMFGSPPGSLVINLADASEYFRAAFRVWVTELRPRWIERWHGCAATHIEGDAAGDEDCVLLAQLDVPLLPISPGAFDIPNAPISVNQNDRPFLVHLRMLQEWMFASMAMTVGALTGGGGQGFDIVSLQPPQGPPISNVDGPISFELKDEQIVIANSTNGVVRMVLPPTAGQDGRLMIIKRISTGSQVQIGANGGDQIEGQAALILTAQNRFVQLVANEKLKNWHVIAQ
;
A
#
# COMPACT_ATOMS: atom_id res chain seq x y z
N MET A 1 -21.15 -59.60 24.84
CA MET A 1 -22.26 -58.80 25.32
C MET A 1 -22.19 -57.49 24.60
N SER A 2 -23.12 -57.26 23.66
CA SER A 2 -23.14 -56.04 22.83
C SER A 2 -23.88 -54.96 23.59
N CYS A 3 -23.17 -53.91 24.02
CA CYS A 3 -23.82 -52.69 24.53
C CYS A 3 -24.31 -51.86 23.36
N SER A 4 -25.59 -51.93 23.06
CA SER A 4 -26.24 -50.97 22.19
C SER A 4 -26.39 -49.66 22.94
N CYS A 5 -25.64 -48.63 22.57
CA CYS A 5 -25.87 -47.26 23.01
C CYS A 5 -27.23 -46.81 22.46
N PHE A 6 -28.16 -46.51 23.38
CA PHE A 6 -29.39 -45.83 23.04
C PHE A 6 -29.06 -44.50 22.35
N SER A 7 -29.61 -44.32 21.15
CA SER A 7 -29.61 -43.01 20.52
C SER A 7 -30.45 -42.07 21.40
N SER A 8 -29.76 -41.34 22.27
CA SER A 8 -30.34 -40.12 22.83
C SER A 8 -30.52 -39.17 21.64
N HIS A 9 -31.78 -38.81 21.34
CA HIS A 9 -32.03 -37.60 20.56
C HIS A 9 -31.42 -36.44 21.33
N THR A 10 -30.16 -36.20 21.07
CA THR A 10 -29.58 -34.90 21.33
C THR A 10 -30.39 -33.96 20.44
N ASN A 11 -31.27 -33.19 21.03
CA ASN A 11 -31.62 -31.90 20.47
C ASN A 11 -30.25 -31.25 20.22
N SER A 12 -29.75 -31.29 18.98
CA SER A 12 -28.70 -30.41 18.54
C SER A 12 -29.31 -29.01 18.66
N MET A 13 -29.10 -28.36 19.81
CA MET A 13 -29.12 -26.92 19.81
C MET A 13 -28.12 -26.58 18.74
N THR A 14 -28.62 -26.07 17.62
CA THR A 14 -27.76 -25.42 16.63
C THR A 14 -27.10 -24.30 17.39
N VAL A 15 -25.84 -24.52 17.79
CA VAL A 15 -25.01 -23.47 18.37
C VAL A 15 -25.03 -22.36 17.31
N ALA A 16 -25.58 -21.22 17.66
CA ALA A 16 -25.64 -20.09 16.73
C ALA A 16 -24.20 -19.71 16.42
N GLU A 17 -23.84 -19.66 15.14
CA GLU A 17 -22.51 -19.22 14.75
C GLU A 17 -22.19 -17.86 15.40
N PRO A 18 -20.98 -17.67 15.92
CA PRO A 18 -20.59 -16.42 16.56
C PRO A 18 -20.74 -15.26 15.57
N ASN A 19 -21.37 -14.19 16.01
CA ASN A 19 -21.60 -13.01 15.18
C ASN A 19 -20.67 -11.87 15.61
N PRO A 20 -19.68 -11.46 14.78
CA PRO A 20 -18.73 -10.41 15.13
C PRO A 20 -19.36 -9.01 15.33
N ALA A 21 -20.65 -8.83 15.01
CA ALA A 21 -21.37 -7.60 15.30
C ALA A 21 -22.08 -7.60 16.67
N LYS A 22 -22.04 -8.73 17.41
CA LYS A 22 -22.69 -8.86 18.72
C LYS A 22 -21.64 -9.13 19.79
N HIS A 23 -21.78 -8.51 20.94
CA HIS A 23 -20.99 -8.79 22.15
C HIS A 23 -21.89 -9.23 23.31
N VAL A 24 -21.30 -9.87 24.28
CA VAL A 24 -22.03 -10.38 25.43
C VAL A 24 -22.44 -9.22 26.35
N ASN A 25 -23.73 -9.13 26.68
CA ASN A 25 -24.22 -8.19 27.66
C ASN A 25 -24.18 -8.82 29.07
N PHE A 26 -23.10 -8.65 29.79
CA PHE A 26 -22.86 -9.23 31.10
C PHE A 26 -23.80 -8.64 32.15
N ASN A 27 -24.72 -9.45 32.68
CA ASN A 27 -25.63 -9.07 33.76
C ASN A 27 -25.38 -9.89 35.03
N VAL A 28 -25.64 -9.30 36.18
CA VAL A 28 -25.52 -9.99 37.48
C VAL A 28 -26.47 -11.17 37.53
N GLY A 29 -25.90 -12.37 37.83
CA GLY A 29 -26.65 -13.63 37.88
C GLY A 29 -26.70 -14.40 36.56
N MET A 30 -26.11 -13.89 35.48
CA MET A 30 -25.94 -14.61 34.24
C MET A 30 -24.92 -15.75 34.41
N VAL A 31 -25.28 -16.94 33.94
CA VAL A 31 -24.35 -18.07 33.85
C VAL A 31 -23.72 -18.05 32.48
N LEU A 32 -22.40 -17.97 32.43
CA LEU A 32 -21.62 -17.91 31.18
C LEU A 32 -21.26 -19.32 30.71
N GLY A 33 -21.58 -19.59 29.47
CA GLY A 33 -21.18 -20.82 28.77
C GLY A 33 -20.03 -20.61 27.80
N VAL A 34 -19.57 -21.68 27.17
CA VAL A 34 -18.53 -21.63 26.13
C VAL A 34 -18.95 -20.71 24.99
N ASP A 35 -20.25 -20.73 24.62
CA ASP A 35 -20.81 -19.91 23.53
C ASP A 35 -20.69 -18.41 23.81
N ASP A 36 -20.84 -18.00 25.09
CA ASP A 36 -20.71 -16.58 25.46
C ASP A 36 -19.25 -16.12 25.30
N PHE A 37 -18.29 -16.94 25.72
CA PHE A 37 -16.86 -16.64 25.53
C PHE A 37 -16.47 -16.65 24.05
N THR A 38 -16.97 -17.59 23.27
CA THR A 38 -16.75 -17.67 21.83
C THR A 38 -17.34 -16.45 21.12
N GLN A 39 -18.53 -16.05 21.52
CA GLN A 39 -19.19 -14.82 20.98
C GLN A 39 -18.39 -13.57 21.30
N GLU A 40 -17.90 -13.41 22.54
CA GLU A 40 -17.11 -12.25 22.93
C GLU A 40 -15.77 -12.20 22.19
N PHE A 41 -15.11 -13.35 22.06
CA PHE A 41 -13.87 -13.47 21.28
C PHE A 41 -14.09 -13.11 19.81
N ALA A 42 -15.16 -13.62 19.21
CA ALA A 42 -15.52 -13.31 17.81
C ALA A 42 -15.80 -11.81 17.61
N TYR A 43 -16.42 -11.15 18.57
CA TYR A 43 -16.65 -9.72 18.54
C TYR A 43 -15.34 -8.92 18.60
N LEU A 44 -14.45 -9.24 19.54
CA LEU A 44 -13.19 -8.51 19.71
C LEU A 44 -12.25 -8.74 18.53
N SER A 45 -12.00 -10.01 18.17
CA SER A 45 -11.13 -10.35 17.05
C SER A 45 -11.68 -9.85 15.71
N GLY A 46 -13.00 -9.97 15.51
CA GLY A 46 -13.66 -9.49 14.31
C GLY A 46 -13.55 -7.98 14.11
N ARG A 47 -13.59 -7.20 15.20
CA ARG A 47 -13.36 -5.74 15.13
C ARG A 47 -11.93 -5.39 14.76
N ASP A 48 -10.95 -6.09 15.34
CA ASP A 48 -9.54 -5.87 15.03
C ASP A 48 -9.25 -6.22 13.55
N GLN A 49 -9.77 -7.35 13.09
CA GLN A 49 -9.65 -7.77 11.69
C GLN A 49 -10.35 -6.79 10.74
N TRP A 50 -11.55 -6.31 11.10
CA TRP A 50 -12.26 -5.33 10.31
C TRP A 50 -11.50 -4.00 10.18
N LEU A 51 -10.95 -3.49 11.30
CA LEU A 51 -10.13 -2.28 11.29
C LEU A 51 -8.87 -2.48 10.42
N ALA A 52 -8.20 -3.62 10.56
CA ALA A 52 -7.02 -3.94 9.77
C ALA A 52 -7.36 -3.99 8.27
N ARG A 53 -8.35 -4.79 7.88
CA ARG A 53 -8.77 -4.97 6.49
C ARG A 53 -9.27 -3.68 5.83
N ASP A 54 -10.23 -2.98 6.50
CA ASP A 54 -10.97 -1.89 5.85
C ASP A 54 -10.29 -0.53 5.93
N LEU A 55 -9.44 -0.30 6.93
CA LEU A 55 -8.74 0.97 7.11
C LEU A 55 -7.26 0.91 6.70
N ILE A 56 -6.60 -0.22 6.89
CA ILE A 56 -5.16 -0.36 6.61
C ILE A 56 -4.96 -1.03 5.24
N GLY A 57 -5.77 -2.03 4.92
CA GLY A 57 -5.57 -2.92 3.77
C GLY A 57 -4.75 -4.16 4.15
N TYR A 58 -4.32 -4.94 3.15
CA TYR A 58 -3.52 -6.14 3.37
C TYR A 58 -2.23 -6.14 2.55
N GLY A 59 -1.29 -6.99 2.93
CA GLY A 59 0.00 -7.11 2.25
C GLY A 59 1.17 -7.24 3.21
N THR A 60 2.37 -7.15 2.69
CA THR A 60 3.58 -7.17 3.50
C THR A 60 3.71 -5.90 4.34
N VAL A 61 3.85 -6.08 5.64
CA VAL A 61 4.10 -5.00 6.59
C VAL A 61 5.59 -4.71 6.73
N ARG A 62 6.42 -5.77 6.81
CA ARG A 62 7.89 -5.67 6.90
C ARG A 62 8.56 -7.01 6.58
N GLY A 63 9.78 -6.97 6.05
CA GLY A 63 10.58 -8.15 5.75
C GLY A 63 9.98 -9.01 4.64
N LEU A 64 10.05 -10.34 4.79
CA LEU A 64 9.53 -11.33 3.85
C LEU A 64 10.16 -11.20 2.44
N ASN A 65 11.41 -10.76 2.36
CA ASN A 65 12.10 -10.67 1.08
C ASN A 65 12.30 -12.07 0.50
N VAL A 66 11.98 -12.22 -0.79
CA VAL A 66 12.10 -13.48 -1.51
C VAL A 66 13.33 -13.45 -2.40
N ARG A 67 14.18 -14.44 -2.28
CA ARG A 67 15.37 -14.60 -3.12
C ARG A 67 15.65 -16.05 -3.45
N ILE A 68 16.41 -16.26 -4.52
CA ILE A 68 16.90 -17.58 -4.91
C ILE A 68 18.34 -17.71 -4.44
N GLU A 69 18.63 -18.83 -3.79
CA GLU A 69 19.98 -19.27 -3.46
C GLU A 69 20.26 -20.59 -4.17
N VAL A 70 21.50 -20.80 -4.57
CA VAL A 70 21.90 -22.06 -5.22
C VAL A 70 22.73 -22.88 -4.24
N ASP A 71 22.19 -24.02 -3.84
CA ASP A 71 22.94 -25.01 -3.10
C ASP A 71 23.76 -25.87 -4.07
N ALA A 72 25.02 -26.13 -3.74
CA ALA A 72 25.94 -26.86 -4.59
C ALA A 72 25.55 -28.32 -4.84
N ILE A 73 24.75 -28.92 -3.94
CA ILE A 73 24.35 -30.35 -4.00
C ILE A 73 22.89 -30.48 -4.43
N LYS A 74 21.98 -29.67 -3.84
CA LYS A 74 20.54 -29.79 -4.04
C LYS A 74 19.97 -28.85 -5.10
N GLY A 75 20.80 -27.93 -5.62
CA GLY A 75 20.37 -26.97 -6.64
C GLY A 75 19.65 -25.74 -6.06
N PRO A 76 18.81 -25.08 -6.86
CA PRO A 76 18.18 -23.83 -6.47
C PRO A 76 17.16 -24.05 -5.36
N ARG A 77 17.18 -23.11 -4.38
CA ARG A 77 16.16 -23.01 -3.34
C ARG A 77 15.59 -21.61 -3.26
N VAL A 78 14.31 -21.52 -3.06
CA VAL A 78 13.65 -20.25 -2.71
C VAL A 78 13.83 -20.02 -1.22
N VAL A 79 14.20 -18.81 -0.84
CA VAL A 79 14.33 -18.38 0.55
C VAL A 79 13.41 -17.19 0.78
N VAL A 80 12.58 -17.27 1.82
CA VAL A 80 11.75 -16.17 2.31
C VAL A 80 12.29 -15.74 3.67
N GLU A 81 12.67 -14.48 3.79
CA GLU A 81 13.21 -13.92 5.03
C GLU A 81 12.14 -13.76 6.11
N ALA A 82 12.56 -13.62 7.36
CA ALA A 82 11.67 -13.27 8.46
C ALA A 82 10.91 -11.97 8.19
N GLY A 83 9.67 -11.90 8.66
CA GLY A 83 8.88 -10.71 8.49
C GLY A 83 7.43 -10.85 8.94
N VAL A 84 6.61 -9.89 8.53
CA VAL A 84 5.20 -9.79 8.94
C VAL A 84 4.36 -9.37 7.74
N ALA A 85 3.22 -10.02 7.59
CA ALA A 85 2.18 -9.65 6.63
C ALA A 85 0.81 -9.56 7.31
N LEU A 86 -0.12 -8.89 6.64
CA LEU A 86 -1.52 -8.86 6.97
C LEU A 86 -2.28 -9.48 5.80
N ASN A 87 -3.13 -10.48 6.05
CA ASN A 87 -3.89 -11.14 5.00
C ASN A 87 -5.18 -10.36 4.65
N PRO A 88 -5.90 -10.72 3.57
CA PRO A 88 -7.14 -10.06 3.17
C PRO A 88 -8.27 -10.12 4.23
N ARG A 89 -8.21 -11.05 5.17
CA ARG A 89 -9.16 -11.09 6.30
C ARG A 89 -8.77 -10.18 7.46
N GLY A 90 -7.61 -9.54 7.42
CA GLY A 90 -7.12 -8.67 8.49
C GLY A 90 -6.39 -9.43 9.60
N GLN A 91 -5.93 -10.66 9.34
CA GLN A 91 -5.17 -11.47 10.28
C GLN A 91 -3.67 -11.22 10.10
N LEU A 92 -2.97 -11.06 11.20
CA LEU A 92 -1.53 -10.82 11.21
C LEU A 92 -0.77 -12.14 11.09
N ILE A 93 0.13 -12.24 10.12
CA ILE A 93 0.98 -13.39 9.89
C ILE A 93 2.42 -13.02 10.24
N CYS A 94 3.01 -13.72 11.22
CA CYS A 94 4.39 -13.51 11.65
C CYS A 94 5.26 -14.70 11.26
N VAL A 95 6.28 -14.45 10.43
CA VAL A 95 7.32 -15.42 10.07
C VAL A 95 8.56 -15.08 10.90
N PRO A 96 8.86 -15.81 11.98
CA PRO A 96 9.90 -15.43 12.93
C PRO A 96 11.32 -15.67 12.44
N ALA A 97 11.51 -16.58 11.49
CA ALA A 97 12.82 -16.95 10.92
C ALA A 97 12.70 -17.24 9.44
N ALA A 98 13.81 -17.08 8.71
CA ALA A 98 13.84 -17.39 7.30
C ALA A 98 13.43 -18.85 7.03
N GLN A 99 12.62 -19.03 6.00
CA GLN A 99 12.12 -20.31 5.51
C GLN A 99 12.71 -20.60 4.14
N CYS A 100 12.89 -21.86 3.79
CA CYS A 100 13.36 -22.22 2.46
C CYS A 100 12.74 -23.52 1.94
N ALA A 101 12.63 -23.59 0.60
CA ALA A 101 12.21 -24.81 -0.10
C ALA A 101 13.12 -25.05 -1.31
N TYR A 102 13.53 -26.31 -1.52
CA TYR A 102 14.31 -26.70 -2.68
C TYR A 102 13.37 -26.87 -3.88
N LEU A 103 13.63 -26.15 -4.94
CA LEU A 103 12.74 -26.13 -6.10
C LEU A 103 12.77 -27.45 -6.87
N LYS A 104 13.92 -28.13 -6.92
CA LYS A 104 14.01 -29.44 -7.57
C LYS A 104 13.15 -30.50 -6.89
N ASP A 105 13.18 -30.54 -5.55
CA ASP A 105 12.38 -31.47 -4.75
C ASP A 105 10.89 -31.17 -4.98
N TRP A 106 10.50 -29.90 -4.94
CA TRP A 106 9.12 -29.48 -5.17
C TRP A 106 8.61 -29.83 -6.57
N VAL A 107 9.41 -29.58 -7.62
CA VAL A 107 9.07 -29.92 -9.02
C VAL A 107 8.92 -31.43 -9.21
N ALA A 108 9.75 -32.22 -8.55
CA ALA A 108 9.65 -33.67 -8.62
C ALA A 108 8.35 -34.18 -7.96
N ASP A 109 7.99 -33.63 -6.79
CA ASP A 109 6.78 -34.01 -6.06
C ASP A 109 5.48 -33.59 -6.76
N HIS A 110 5.50 -32.48 -7.52
CA HIS A 110 4.32 -31.89 -8.19
C HIS A 110 4.34 -32.09 -9.72
N SER A 111 5.13 -33.00 -10.23
CA SER A 111 5.32 -33.21 -11.67
C SER A 111 4.01 -33.48 -12.43
N ALA A 112 3.05 -34.17 -11.80
CA ALA A 112 1.73 -34.43 -12.39
C ALA A 112 0.89 -33.15 -12.53
N ASP A 113 0.99 -32.23 -11.57
CA ASP A 113 0.26 -30.97 -11.56
C ASP A 113 0.90 -29.97 -12.51
N ILE A 114 2.22 -30.04 -12.69
CA ILE A 114 2.98 -29.19 -13.61
C ILE A 114 2.71 -29.52 -15.08
N ALA A 115 2.52 -30.80 -15.40
CA ALA A 115 2.41 -31.26 -16.78
C ALA A 115 1.34 -30.51 -17.63
N PRO A 116 0.15 -30.15 -17.12
CA PRO A 116 -0.84 -29.35 -17.86
C PRO A 116 -0.42 -27.91 -18.12
N HIS A 117 0.46 -27.35 -17.29
CA HIS A 117 0.89 -25.94 -17.36
C HIS A 117 2.10 -25.74 -18.28
N VAL A 118 2.76 -26.81 -18.70
CA VAL A 118 3.93 -26.76 -19.60
C VAL A 118 3.48 -27.02 -21.03
N THR A 119 3.34 -25.95 -21.81
CA THR A 119 2.97 -26.04 -23.24
C THR A 119 4.22 -26.12 -24.11
N SER A 120 4.62 -27.33 -24.50
CA SER A 120 5.62 -27.68 -25.55
C SER A 120 7.05 -27.13 -25.39
N PRO A 121 8.09 -27.99 -25.39
CA PRO A 121 9.51 -27.54 -25.36
C PRO A 121 9.90 -26.83 -26.68
N PRO A 122 10.93 -25.91 -26.68
CA PRO A 122 12.06 -25.89 -25.76
C PRO A 122 12.07 -24.74 -24.72
N ASP A 123 11.11 -23.82 -24.70
CA ASP A 123 11.17 -22.57 -23.91
C ASP A 123 9.99 -22.45 -22.90
N SER A 124 9.79 -23.45 -22.09
CA SER A 124 8.70 -23.38 -21.10
C SER A 124 9.23 -23.03 -19.73
N ASP A 125 9.18 -21.74 -19.41
CA ASP A 125 9.34 -21.29 -18.03
C ASP A 125 8.06 -21.60 -17.25
N LEU A 126 8.20 -22.27 -16.12
CA LEU A 126 7.10 -22.51 -15.20
C LEU A 126 6.93 -21.28 -14.30
N GLN A 127 5.76 -20.71 -14.31
CA GLN A 127 5.41 -19.66 -13.36
C GLN A 127 4.97 -20.29 -12.05
N LEU A 128 5.68 -19.96 -10.98
CA LEU A 128 5.34 -20.33 -9.60
C LEU A 128 5.10 -19.09 -8.76
N TYR A 129 4.15 -19.19 -7.86
CA TYR A 129 3.80 -18.12 -6.95
C TYR A 129 4.19 -18.51 -5.53
N VAL A 130 5.01 -17.68 -4.88
CA VAL A 130 5.34 -17.81 -3.47
C VAL A 130 4.26 -17.14 -2.67
N VAL A 131 3.54 -17.90 -1.87
CA VAL A 131 2.34 -17.44 -1.15
C VAL A 131 2.49 -17.71 0.34
N LEU A 132 2.13 -16.73 1.15
CA LEU A 132 2.12 -16.83 2.62
C LEU A 132 0.68 -16.82 3.11
N CYS A 133 0.27 -17.89 3.78
CA CYS A 133 -1.09 -18.07 4.27
C CYS A 133 -1.13 -18.12 5.80
N TYR A 134 -2.20 -17.58 6.38
CA TYR A 134 -2.51 -17.71 7.80
C TYR A 134 -3.03 -19.12 8.11
N ARG A 135 -2.66 -19.62 9.27
CA ARG A 135 -3.15 -20.89 9.78
C ARG A 135 -3.27 -20.83 11.29
N ASN A 136 -4.34 -21.44 11.83
CA ASN A 136 -4.47 -21.73 13.25
C ASN A 136 -3.94 -23.13 13.56
N CYS A 137 -3.11 -23.26 14.57
CA CYS A 137 -2.64 -24.53 15.08
C CYS A 137 -3.16 -24.78 16.50
N PRO A 138 -3.98 -25.83 16.71
CA PRO A 138 -4.34 -26.27 18.06
C PRO A 138 -3.10 -26.69 18.85
N THR A 139 -2.98 -26.21 20.09
CA THR A 139 -1.83 -26.48 20.99
C THR A 139 -2.28 -26.69 22.42
N ASP A 140 -1.32 -27.12 23.27
CA ASP A 140 -1.50 -27.25 24.71
C ASP A 140 -2.64 -28.21 25.10
N ASP A 141 -2.46 -29.49 24.76
CA ASP A 141 -3.43 -30.52 25.11
C ASP A 141 -3.63 -30.64 26.62
N VAL A 142 -4.88 -30.56 27.06
CA VAL A 142 -5.27 -30.71 28.45
C VAL A 142 -6.25 -31.87 28.61
N PRO A 143 -6.24 -32.55 29.76
CA PRO A 143 -7.23 -33.57 30.08
C PRO A 143 -8.64 -32.95 30.11
N ILE A 144 -9.56 -33.52 29.38
CA ILE A 144 -10.97 -33.16 29.47
C ILE A 144 -11.67 -34.13 30.36
N ALA A 145 -12.44 -33.63 31.36
CA ALA A 145 -13.30 -34.46 32.19
C ALA A 145 -14.33 -35.14 31.26
N GLY A 146 -14.11 -36.45 31.08
CA GLY A 146 -14.80 -37.19 30.03
C GLY A 146 -16.22 -37.60 30.40
N GLU A 147 -17.04 -37.72 29.38
CA GLU A 147 -18.24 -38.55 29.44
C GLU A 147 -17.88 -40.02 29.62
N PRO A 148 -18.66 -40.84 30.38
CA PRO A 148 -18.33 -42.20 30.75
C PRO A 148 -18.04 -43.20 29.61
N CYS A 149 -18.31 -42.81 28.35
CA CYS A 149 -18.16 -43.66 27.16
C CYS A 149 -17.11 -43.16 26.14
N ARG A 150 -16.23 -42.24 26.51
CA ARG A 150 -15.13 -41.78 25.61
C ARG A 150 -13.99 -42.80 25.56
N SER A 151 -13.45 -43.00 24.35
CA SER A 151 -12.21 -43.76 24.17
C SER A 151 -11.01 -43.01 24.77
N GLU A 152 -9.96 -43.75 25.15
CA GLU A 152 -8.74 -43.17 25.75
C GLU A 152 -8.09 -42.12 24.86
N ASP A 153 -8.20 -42.24 23.51
CA ASP A 153 -7.69 -41.31 22.52
C ASP A 153 -8.40 -39.94 22.56
N LYS A 154 -9.51 -39.82 23.27
CA LYS A 154 -10.31 -38.55 23.37
C LYS A 154 -10.25 -37.92 24.77
N LEU A 155 -9.35 -38.36 25.62
CA LEU A 155 -9.18 -37.80 26.95
C LEU A 155 -8.43 -36.49 27.00
N MET A 156 -7.73 -36.15 25.91
CA MET A 156 -6.98 -34.93 25.76
C MET A 156 -7.60 -34.09 24.64
N ALA A 157 -7.65 -32.78 24.82
CA ALA A 157 -7.99 -31.85 23.75
C ALA A 157 -7.15 -30.59 23.85
N PRO A 158 -6.86 -29.95 22.71
CA PRO A 158 -6.13 -28.69 22.68
C PRO A 158 -6.92 -27.61 23.43
N SER A 159 -6.23 -26.92 24.32
CA SER A 159 -6.81 -25.82 25.10
C SER A 159 -6.52 -24.46 24.53
N ARG A 160 -5.67 -24.35 23.53
CA ARG A 160 -5.26 -23.11 22.88
C ARG A 160 -5.17 -23.27 21.38
N LEU A 161 -5.35 -22.15 20.69
CA LEU A 161 -5.00 -21.98 19.28
C LEU A 161 -3.81 -21.03 19.21
N SER A 162 -2.81 -21.39 18.45
CA SER A 162 -1.65 -20.54 18.16
C SER A 162 -1.75 -20.04 16.73
N ASP A 163 -1.53 -18.73 16.55
CA ASP A 163 -1.35 -18.18 15.22
C ASP A 163 -0.08 -18.75 14.59
N ASP A 164 -0.22 -19.30 13.40
CA ASP A 164 0.84 -19.92 12.63
C ASP A 164 0.74 -19.50 11.16
N PHE A 165 1.63 -19.99 10.34
CA PHE A 165 1.66 -19.70 8.91
C PHE A 165 2.00 -20.93 8.08
N VAL A 166 1.65 -20.84 6.80
CA VAL A 166 2.10 -21.78 5.77
C VAL A 166 2.71 -20.96 4.63
N LEU A 167 3.90 -21.36 4.19
CA LEU A 167 4.50 -20.88 2.95
C LEU A 167 4.32 -21.95 1.89
N GLU A 168 3.73 -21.58 0.77
CA GLU A 168 3.41 -22.46 -0.34
C GLU A 168 4.00 -21.96 -1.63
N LEU A 169 4.34 -22.90 -2.52
CA LEU A 169 4.57 -22.65 -3.92
C LEU A 169 3.32 -23.11 -4.67
N ARG A 170 2.70 -22.22 -5.43
CA ARG A 170 1.47 -22.50 -6.19
C ARG A 170 1.69 -22.31 -7.67
N LEU A 171 0.98 -23.10 -8.48
CA LEU A 171 0.93 -22.96 -9.95
C LEU A 171 0.01 -21.82 -10.39
N GLU A 172 -0.94 -21.47 -9.54
CA GLU A 172 -1.89 -20.41 -9.80
C GLU A 172 -1.64 -19.21 -8.88
N ARG A 173 -1.81 -18.00 -9.42
CA ARG A 173 -1.73 -16.77 -8.65
C ARG A 173 -2.87 -16.71 -7.63
N PRO A 174 -2.58 -16.43 -6.35
CA PRO A 174 -3.65 -16.22 -5.38
C PRO A 174 -4.47 -14.99 -5.79
N ASN A 175 -5.76 -15.05 -5.51
CA ASN A 175 -6.67 -14.00 -5.87
C ASN A 175 -6.45 -12.77 -4.98
N GLN A 176 -5.98 -11.67 -5.55
CA GLN A 176 -5.74 -10.39 -4.86
C GLN A 176 -6.69 -9.31 -5.39
N ARG A 177 -7.95 -9.66 -5.58
CA ARG A 177 -8.94 -8.85 -6.29
C ARG A 177 -9.08 -7.43 -5.79
N GLU A 178 -9.08 -7.19 -4.47
CA GLU A 178 -9.20 -5.82 -3.93
C GLU A 178 -7.96 -4.99 -4.25
N GLU A 179 -6.77 -5.56 -4.11
CA GLU A 179 -5.51 -4.90 -4.47
C GLU A 179 -5.46 -4.60 -5.97
N ASP A 180 -5.84 -5.59 -6.78
CA ASP A 180 -5.87 -5.43 -8.24
C ASP A 180 -6.90 -4.36 -8.65
N ALA A 181 -8.05 -4.31 -8.00
CA ALA A 181 -9.07 -3.29 -8.26
C ALA A 181 -8.60 -1.87 -7.89
N VAL A 182 -7.93 -1.71 -6.74
CA VAL A 182 -7.36 -0.42 -6.32
C VAL A 182 -6.27 0.03 -7.31
N ARG A 183 -5.39 -0.89 -7.71
CA ARG A 183 -4.32 -0.60 -8.68
C ARG A 183 -4.88 -0.20 -10.04
N ASP A 184 -5.90 -0.92 -10.52
CA ASP A 184 -6.54 -0.65 -11.81
C ASP A 184 -7.27 0.70 -11.81
N PHE A 185 -8.00 1.01 -10.74
CA PHE A 185 -8.62 2.32 -10.55
C PHE A 185 -7.58 3.46 -10.55
N MET A 186 -6.48 3.28 -9.82
CA MET A 186 -5.41 4.28 -9.78
C MET A 186 -4.69 4.40 -11.13
N ALA A 187 -4.50 3.29 -11.85
CA ALA A 187 -3.92 3.29 -13.19
C ALA A 187 -4.81 4.05 -14.18
N TRP A 188 -6.14 3.87 -14.12
CA TRP A 188 -7.11 4.60 -14.91
C TRP A 188 -7.03 6.10 -14.63
N LEU A 189 -7.03 6.52 -13.36
CA LEU A 189 -6.91 7.94 -12.99
C LEU A 189 -5.62 8.58 -13.49
N LYS A 190 -4.49 7.86 -13.46
CA LYS A 190 -3.20 8.34 -13.95
C LYS A 190 -3.15 8.55 -15.46
N GLN A 191 -4.01 7.90 -16.24
CA GLN A 191 -4.10 8.05 -17.69
C GLN A 191 -4.98 9.22 -18.13
N VAL A 192 -5.75 9.82 -17.22
CA VAL A 192 -6.57 11.01 -17.54
C VAL A 192 -5.66 12.17 -17.91
N HIS A 193 -5.96 12.83 -19.03
CA HIS A 193 -5.16 13.95 -19.51
C HIS A 193 -5.33 15.19 -18.62
N ILE A 194 -4.21 15.69 -18.08
CA ILE A 194 -4.19 16.94 -17.32
C ILE A 194 -3.58 18.03 -18.19
N SER A 195 -4.33 19.10 -18.40
CA SER A 195 -3.93 20.26 -19.23
C SER A 195 -3.81 21.52 -18.38
N GLN A 196 -2.87 22.37 -18.73
CA GLN A 196 -2.76 23.71 -18.13
C GLN A 196 -3.63 24.76 -18.84
N THR A 197 -3.98 24.50 -20.08
CA THR A 197 -4.63 25.47 -20.96
C THR A 197 -6.07 25.13 -21.32
N ASP A 198 -6.36 23.82 -21.39
CA ASP A 198 -7.69 23.38 -21.80
C ASP A 198 -8.68 23.42 -20.64
N PRO A 199 -9.94 23.76 -20.88
CA PRO A 199 -10.96 23.70 -19.85
C PRO A 199 -11.22 22.24 -19.44
N SER A 200 -11.56 22.03 -18.18
CA SER A 200 -11.93 20.69 -17.69
C SER A 200 -13.19 20.18 -18.37
N THR A 201 -13.22 18.90 -18.67
CA THR A 201 -14.47 18.17 -18.93
C THR A 201 -15.41 18.39 -17.73
N PRO A 202 -16.71 18.65 -17.91
CA PRO A 202 -17.63 18.81 -16.79
C PRO A 202 -17.51 17.68 -15.76
N LEU A 203 -17.52 18.03 -14.46
CA LEU A 203 -17.27 17.08 -13.37
C LEU A 203 -18.24 15.88 -13.38
N ASP A 204 -19.51 16.13 -13.71
CA ASP A 204 -20.53 15.09 -13.83
C ASP A 204 -20.21 14.08 -14.94
N GLN A 205 -19.70 14.54 -16.08
CA GLN A 205 -19.27 13.70 -17.20
C GLN A 205 -18.02 12.89 -16.82
N PHE A 206 -17.07 13.49 -16.13
CA PHE A 206 -15.90 12.78 -15.61
C PHE A 206 -16.30 11.67 -14.64
N LEU A 207 -17.17 11.95 -13.67
CA LEU A 207 -17.65 10.95 -12.73
C LEU A 207 -18.52 9.88 -13.40
N GLN A 208 -19.26 10.26 -14.45
CA GLN A 208 -20.01 9.29 -15.24
C GLN A 208 -19.09 8.35 -16.01
N ALA A 209 -17.96 8.84 -16.55
CA ALA A 209 -16.99 7.99 -17.21
C ALA A 209 -16.35 6.94 -16.26
N ILE A 210 -16.15 7.29 -14.99
CA ILE A 210 -15.73 6.33 -13.95
C ILE A 210 -16.81 5.26 -13.74
N ARG A 211 -18.08 5.67 -13.64
CA ARG A 211 -19.20 4.74 -13.49
C ARG A 211 -19.38 3.85 -14.72
N ASP A 212 -19.20 4.40 -15.91
CA ASP A 212 -19.30 3.65 -17.15
C ASP A 212 -18.17 2.60 -17.26
N ALA A 213 -16.96 2.96 -16.86
CA ALA A 213 -15.85 2.02 -16.77
C ALA A 213 -16.13 0.84 -15.81
N ALA A 214 -16.85 1.11 -14.72
CA ALA A 214 -17.27 0.11 -13.74
C ALA A 214 -18.65 -0.52 -14.04
N ALA A 215 -19.36 -0.09 -15.09
CA ALA A 215 -20.79 -0.39 -15.28
C ALA A 215 -21.08 -1.89 -15.39
N VAL A 216 -20.26 -2.64 -16.13
CA VAL A 216 -20.43 -4.10 -16.29
C VAL A 216 -20.35 -4.79 -14.92
N TRP A 217 -19.41 -4.37 -14.12
CA TRP A 217 -19.17 -4.93 -12.80
C TRP A 217 -20.25 -4.51 -11.80
N LEU A 218 -20.66 -3.24 -11.81
CA LEU A 218 -21.75 -2.72 -10.96
C LEU A 218 -23.12 -3.34 -11.30
N ALA A 219 -23.37 -3.65 -12.58
CA ALA A 219 -24.61 -4.25 -13.04
C ALA A 219 -24.72 -5.75 -12.75
N SER A 220 -23.59 -6.43 -12.49
CA SER A 220 -23.61 -7.87 -12.24
C SER A 220 -24.39 -8.19 -10.94
N PRO A 221 -25.23 -9.23 -10.88
CA PRO A 221 -25.95 -9.63 -9.67
C PRO A 221 -25.00 -9.95 -8.52
N LEU A 222 -25.36 -9.59 -7.29
CA LEU A 222 -24.55 -9.91 -6.09
C LEU A 222 -24.38 -11.43 -5.86
N SER A 223 -25.33 -12.24 -6.38
CA SER A 223 -25.31 -13.70 -6.29
C SER A 223 -24.33 -14.39 -7.24
N SER A 224 -23.80 -13.67 -8.22
CA SER A 224 -22.82 -14.21 -9.16
C SER A 224 -21.43 -13.75 -8.75
N PRO A 225 -20.41 -14.65 -8.72
CA PRO A 225 -19.04 -14.20 -8.52
C PRO A 225 -18.72 -13.21 -9.65
N PRO A 226 -18.29 -11.99 -9.37
CA PRO A 226 -17.91 -11.04 -10.39
C PRO A 226 -16.63 -11.54 -11.06
N GLY A 227 -16.48 -11.28 -12.34
CA GLY A 227 -15.19 -11.36 -13.01
C GLY A 227 -14.19 -10.36 -12.42
N ASP A 228 -12.97 -10.39 -12.90
CA ASP A 228 -11.94 -9.45 -12.49
C ASP A 228 -12.41 -8.01 -12.71
N PHE A 229 -12.10 -7.15 -11.76
CA PHE A 229 -12.45 -5.75 -11.83
C PHE A 229 -11.49 -5.05 -12.78
N MET A 230 -11.99 -4.59 -13.92
CA MET A 230 -11.18 -3.95 -14.95
C MET A 230 -11.82 -2.63 -15.38
N PHE A 231 -11.07 -1.54 -15.25
CA PHE A 231 -11.49 -0.21 -15.73
C PHE A 231 -11.16 0.03 -17.20
N GLY A 232 -10.18 -0.66 -17.75
CA GLY A 232 -9.64 -0.35 -19.07
C GLY A 232 -8.93 1.01 -19.09
N SER A 233 -9.07 1.74 -20.19
CA SER A 233 -8.49 3.08 -20.33
C SER A 233 -9.58 4.16 -20.31
N PRO A 234 -9.31 5.36 -19.77
CA PRO A 234 -10.24 6.47 -19.81
C PRO A 234 -10.47 6.93 -21.25
N PRO A 235 -11.67 7.46 -21.56
CA PRO A 235 -11.92 8.10 -22.84
C PRO A 235 -10.91 9.21 -23.13
N GLY A 236 -10.31 9.20 -24.32
CA GLY A 236 -9.29 10.20 -24.70
C GLY A 236 -9.79 11.65 -24.76
N SER A 237 -11.12 11.84 -24.71
CA SER A 237 -11.76 13.16 -24.63
C SER A 237 -11.82 13.73 -23.21
N LEU A 238 -11.46 12.95 -22.18
CA LEU A 238 -11.44 13.45 -20.82
C LEU A 238 -10.20 14.29 -20.57
N VAL A 239 -10.43 15.55 -20.25
CA VAL A 239 -9.39 16.52 -19.91
C VAL A 239 -9.72 17.14 -18.55
N ILE A 240 -8.73 17.27 -17.69
CA ILE A 240 -8.84 17.99 -16.41
C ILE A 240 -7.86 19.16 -16.46
N ASN A 241 -8.34 20.37 -16.20
CA ASN A 241 -7.44 21.50 -15.99
C ASN A 241 -6.69 21.31 -14.67
N LEU A 242 -5.41 21.64 -14.67
CA LEU A 242 -4.56 21.48 -13.49
C LEU A 242 -5.14 22.18 -12.24
N ALA A 243 -5.77 23.34 -12.43
CA ALA A 243 -6.41 24.09 -11.34
C ALA A 243 -7.55 23.30 -10.65
N ASP A 244 -8.25 22.48 -11.43
CA ASP A 244 -9.41 21.70 -10.96
C ASP A 244 -9.03 20.28 -10.48
N ALA A 245 -7.80 19.84 -10.74
CA ALA A 245 -7.36 18.46 -10.53
C ALA A 245 -7.64 17.95 -9.11
N SER A 246 -7.41 18.78 -8.09
CA SER A 246 -7.66 18.41 -6.68
C SER A 246 -9.15 18.13 -6.42
N GLU A 247 -10.05 18.89 -7.00
CA GLU A 247 -11.49 18.69 -6.87
C GLU A 247 -11.93 17.40 -7.56
N TYR A 248 -11.46 17.17 -8.79
CA TYR A 248 -11.80 16.00 -9.60
C TYR A 248 -11.30 14.71 -8.97
N PHE A 249 -10.05 14.65 -8.51
CA PHE A 249 -9.54 13.47 -7.82
C PHE A 249 -10.24 13.22 -6.48
N ARG A 250 -10.56 14.26 -5.73
CA ARG A 250 -11.36 14.11 -4.50
C ARG A 250 -12.73 13.54 -4.80
N ALA A 251 -13.37 13.99 -5.89
CA ALA A 251 -14.67 13.46 -6.30
C ALA A 251 -14.56 12.01 -6.79
N ALA A 252 -13.51 11.66 -7.56
CA ALA A 252 -13.23 10.29 -7.96
C ALA A 252 -13.04 9.34 -6.77
N PHE A 253 -12.24 9.74 -5.79
CA PHE A 253 -12.07 8.96 -4.54
C PHE A 253 -13.37 8.83 -3.75
N ARG A 254 -14.23 9.85 -3.78
CA ARG A 254 -15.57 9.74 -3.18
C ARG A 254 -16.40 8.67 -3.89
N VAL A 255 -16.42 8.64 -5.22
CA VAL A 255 -17.11 7.57 -5.98
C VAL A 255 -16.53 6.19 -5.62
N TRP A 256 -15.21 6.05 -5.55
CA TRP A 256 -14.61 4.80 -5.10
C TRP A 256 -15.13 4.37 -3.73
N VAL A 257 -15.07 5.25 -2.74
CA VAL A 257 -15.44 4.92 -1.34
C VAL A 257 -16.95 4.70 -1.20
N THR A 258 -17.79 5.45 -1.91
CA THR A 258 -19.26 5.43 -1.69
C THR A 258 -20.04 4.57 -2.66
N GLU A 259 -19.51 4.24 -3.83
CA GLU A 259 -20.23 3.53 -4.87
C GLU A 259 -19.55 2.20 -5.27
N LEU A 260 -18.21 2.21 -5.48
CA LEU A 260 -17.51 1.04 -6.01
C LEU A 260 -17.09 0.06 -4.91
N ARG A 261 -16.37 0.54 -3.91
CA ARG A 261 -15.88 -0.29 -2.82
C ARG A 261 -16.99 -0.95 -1.98
N PRO A 262 -18.12 -0.31 -1.67
CA PRO A 262 -19.21 -0.98 -0.98
C PRO A 262 -19.77 -2.19 -1.74
N ARG A 263 -19.93 -2.06 -3.05
CA ARG A 263 -20.37 -3.17 -3.91
C ARG A 263 -19.35 -4.30 -3.94
N TRP A 264 -18.09 -3.97 -3.89
CA TRP A 264 -16.99 -4.92 -3.77
C TRP A 264 -17.08 -5.70 -2.46
N ILE A 265 -17.16 -4.97 -1.33
CA ILE A 265 -17.21 -5.58 0.02
C ILE A 265 -18.47 -6.44 0.19
N GLU A 266 -19.64 -5.97 -0.25
CA GLU A 266 -20.89 -6.74 -0.19
C GLU A 266 -20.79 -8.07 -0.94
N ARG A 267 -20.04 -8.10 -2.03
CA ARG A 267 -19.86 -9.29 -2.85
C ARG A 267 -18.92 -10.32 -2.27
N TRP A 268 -17.83 -9.84 -1.69
CA TRP A 268 -16.70 -10.67 -1.33
C TRP A 268 -16.60 -10.94 0.17
N HIS A 269 -17.04 -9.99 0.98
CA HIS A 269 -16.85 -10.08 2.43
C HIS A 269 -18.15 -9.99 3.23
N GLY A 270 -19.23 -9.40 2.70
CA GLY A 270 -20.44 -9.09 3.45
C GLY A 270 -20.19 -8.19 4.67
N CYS A 271 -21.21 -7.54 5.20
CA CYS A 271 -21.11 -6.83 6.50
C CYS A 271 -20.98 -7.79 7.69
N ALA A 272 -21.30 -9.05 7.49
CA ALA A 272 -21.11 -10.13 8.43
C ALA A 272 -20.35 -11.23 7.70
N ALA A 273 -19.02 -11.09 7.63
CA ALA A 273 -18.16 -12.20 7.27
C ALA A 273 -18.29 -13.25 8.38
N THR A 274 -19.30 -14.08 8.26
CA THR A 274 -19.37 -15.32 9.03
C THR A 274 -18.20 -16.16 8.52
N HIS A 275 -17.17 -16.28 9.35
CA HIS A 275 -16.12 -17.25 9.11
C HIS A 275 -16.77 -18.63 9.17
N ILE A 276 -16.92 -19.27 8.02
CA ILE A 276 -17.17 -20.70 7.97
C ILE A 276 -15.83 -21.35 8.35
N GLU A 277 -15.70 -21.71 9.62
CA GLU A 277 -14.63 -22.59 10.05
C GLU A 277 -14.82 -23.92 9.32
N GLY A 278 -13.89 -24.25 8.41
CA GLY A 278 -13.89 -25.57 7.80
C GLY A 278 -13.46 -25.64 6.34
N ASP A 279 -13.40 -24.56 5.62
CA ASP A 279 -12.82 -24.58 4.27
C ASP A 279 -11.29 -24.56 4.35
N ALA A 280 -10.67 -25.42 3.55
CA ALA A 280 -9.23 -25.38 3.29
C ALA A 280 -8.84 -23.93 2.98
N ALA A 281 -7.69 -23.48 3.52
CA ALA A 281 -7.19 -22.12 3.42
C ALA A 281 -7.50 -21.53 2.03
N GLY A 282 -8.53 -20.71 1.96
CA GLY A 282 -8.94 -20.08 0.71
C GLY A 282 -7.91 -19.00 0.33
N ASP A 283 -7.94 -18.55 -0.90
CA ASP A 283 -7.06 -17.46 -1.37
C ASP A 283 -7.13 -16.19 -0.49
N GLU A 284 -8.24 -16.00 0.22
CA GLU A 284 -8.45 -14.88 1.14
C GLU A 284 -7.60 -14.95 2.42
N ASP A 285 -7.05 -16.12 2.75
CA ASP A 285 -6.14 -16.28 3.89
C ASP A 285 -4.68 -16.03 3.52
N CYS A 286 -4.41 -15.75 2.24
CA CYS A 286 -3.09 -15.78 1.67
C CYS A 286 -2.66 -14.43 1.08
N VAL A 287 -1.35 -14.18 1.10
CA VAL A 287 -0.70 -12.99 0.54
C VAL A 287 0.36 -13.43 -0.46
N LEU A 288 0.33 -12.88 -1.67
CA LEU A 288 1.38 -13.08 -2.66
C LEU A 288 2.67 -12.40 -2.20
N LEU A 289 3.77 -13.13 -2.22
CA LEU A 289 5.11 -12.58 -1.93
C LEU A 289 5.95 -12.37 -3.19
N ALA A 290 5.91 -13.31 -4.12
CA ALA A 290 6.66 -13.21 -5.37
C ALA A 290 6.11 -14.16 -6.43
N GLN A 291 6.36 -13.84 -7.69
CA GLN A 291 6.29 -14.75 -8.82
C GLN A 291 7.71 -15.19 -9.19
N LEU A 292 7.89 -16.46 -9.45
CA LEU A 292 9.14 -17.06 -9.91
C LEU A 292 8.93 -17.55 -11.34
N ASP A 293 9.85 -17.21 -12.24
CA ASP A 293 9.91 -17.81 -13.57
C ASP A 293 11.03 -18.87 -13.54
N VAL A 294 10.61 -20.14 -13.46
CA VAL A 294 11.49 -21.29 -13.27
C VAL A 294 11.69 -22.00 -14.59
N PRO A 295 12.90 -22.01 -15.16
CA PRO A 295 13.18 -22.75 -16.36
C PRO A 295 13.04 -24.25 -16.10
N LEU A 296 12.31 -24.98 -16.96
CA LEU A 296 12.14 -26.43 -16.85
C LEU A 296 12.82 -27.15 -18.01
N LEU A 297 13.43 -28.27 -17.67
CA LEU A 297 13.99 -29.21 -18.64
C LEU A 297 13.21 -30.52 -18.54
N PRO A 298 12.49 -30.94 -19.59
CA PRO A 298 11.82 -32.23 -19.58
C PRO A 298 12.86 -33.36 -19.64
N ILE A 299 12.81 -34.29 -18.68
CA ILE A 299 13.68 -35.48 -18.63
C ILE A 299 12.98 -36.67 -19.32
N SER A 300 11.69 -36.84 -19.02
CA SER A 300 10.83 -37.86 -19.59
C SER A 300 9.38 -37.38 -19.58
N PRO A 301 8.42 -38.08 -20.24
CA PRO A 301 7.02 -37.69 -20.15
C PRO A 301 6.55 -37.57 -18.70
N GLY A 302 6.16 -36.36 -18.31
CA GLY A 302 5.69 -36.03 -16.96
C GLY A 302 6.78 -35.87 -15.89
N ALA A 303 8.07 -35.83 -16.25
CA ALA A 303 9.17 -35.57 -15.32
C ALA A 303 10.01 -34.40 -15.81
N PHE A 304 10.31 -33.49 -14.89
CA PHE A 304 11.01 -32.24 -15.15
C PHE A 304 12.21 -32.07 -14.20
N ASP A 305 13.26 -31.42 -14.69
CA ASP A 305 14.38 -30.92 -13.88
C ASP A 305 14.54 -29.41 -14.10
N ILE A 306 15.23 -28.76 -13.19
CA ILE A 306 15.58 -27.34 -13.29
C ILE A 306 17.02 -27.26 -13.79
N PRO A 307 17.27 -26.71 -14.98
CA PRO A 307 18.62 -26.52 -15.49
C PRO A 307 19.38 -25.51 -14.65
N ASN A 308 20.71 -25.47 -14.80
CA ASN A 308 21.54 -24.48 -14.13
C ASN A 308 21.42 -23.12 -14.85
N ALA A 309 20.20 -22.56 -14.85
CA ALA A 309 19.86 -21.27 -15.44
C ALA A 309 19.36 -20.32 -14.35
N PRO A 310 19.46 -19.01 -14.53
CA PRO A 310 18.95 -18.05 -13.56
C PRO A 310 17.42 -18.14 -13.45
N ILE A 311 16.93 -18.16 -12.23
CA ILE A 311 15.50 -18.08 -11.90
C ILE A 311 15.19 -16.63 -11.59
N SER A 312 14.24 -16.05 -12.30
CA SER A 312 13.81 -14.69 -12.03
C SER A 312 12.84 -14.62 -10.85
N VAL A 313 12.95 -13.57 -10.05
CA VAL A 313 12.05 -13.30 -8.93
C VAL A 313 11.37 -11.95 -9.18
N ASN A 314 10.09 -11.98 -9.46
CA ASN A 314 9.28 -10.79 -9.66
C ASN A 314 8.40 -10.52 -8.44
N GLN A 315 8.55 -9.35 -7.81
CA GLN A 315 7.78 -8.91 -6.65
C GLN A 315 6.89 -7.69 -6.96
N ASN A 316 6.68 -7.35 -8.24
CA ASN A 316 5.94 -6.15 -8.63
C ASN A 316 4.46 -6.21 -8.21
N ASP A 317 3.88 -7.40 -8.27
CA ASP A 317 2.46 -7.63 -7.93
C ASP A 317 2.26 -7.93 -6.44
N ARG A 318 3.32 -7.96 -5.67
CA ARG A 318 3.26 -8.15 -4.23
C ARG A 318 2.55 -6.98 -3.57
N PRO A 319 1.47 -7.19 -2.79
CA PRO A 319 0.88 -6.16 -1.97
C PRO A 319 1.80 -5.83 -0.79
N PHE A 320 1.92 -4.55 -0.49
CA PHE A 320 2.68 -4.09 0.67
C PHE A 320 2.00 -2.89 1.34
N LEU A 321 2.17 -2.79 2.65
CA LEU A 321 1.61 -1.72 3.45
C LEU A 321 2.69 -0.72 3.82
N VAL A 322 2.46 0.52 3.45
CA VAL A 322 3.37 1.60 3.83
C VAL A 322 3.03 2.08 5.23
N HIS A 323 4.02 2.09 6.12
CA HIS A 323 3.84 2.60 7.46
C HIS A 323 3.34 4.05 7.42
N LEU A 324 2.26 4.36 8.15
CA LEU A 324 1.62 5.69 8.13
C LEU A 324 2.61 6.83 8.42
N ARG A 325 3.59 6.60 9.28
CA ARG A 325 4.65 7.57 9.56
C ARG A 325 5.52 7.86 8.34
N MET A 326 5.79 6.85 7.51
CA MET A 326 6.53 7.06 6.25
C MET A 326 5.72 7.92 5.28
N LEU A 327 4.40 7.68 5.19
CA LEU A 327 3.52 8.54 4.38
C LEU A 327 3.51 9.96 4.89
N GLN A 328 3.45 10.17 6.21
CA GLN A 328 3.52 11.50 6.82
C GLN A 328 4.86 12.19 6.50
N GLU A 329 5.98 11.51 6.67
CA GLU A 329 7.30 12.06 6.30
C GLU A 329 7.40 12.36 4.81
N TRP A 330 6.89 11.45 3.96
CA TRP A 330 6.85 11.69 2.53
C TRP A 330 5.96 12.88 2.17
N MET A 331 4.80 13.04 2.80
CA MET A 331 3.94 14.20 2.63
C MET A 331 4.63 15.49 3.09
N PHE A 332 5.32 15.48 4.21
CA PHE A 332 6.08 16.65 4.67
C PHE A 332 7.28 16.95 3.79
N ALA A 333 7.99 15.93 3.31
CA ALA A 333 9.05 16.09 2.33
C ALA A 333 8.51 16.51 0.95
N SER A 334 7.34 16.03 0.57
CA SER A 334 6.69 16.30 -0.71
C SER A 334 5.86 17.58 -0.72
N MET A 335 5.66 18.24 0.41
CA MET A 335 5.39 19.67 0.35
C MET A 335 6.53 20.43 -0.37
N ALA A 336 7.70 19.78 -0.50
CA ALA A 336 8.81 20.19 -1.37
C ALA A 336 8.88 19.42 -2.70
N MET A 337 8.16 18.33 -2.87
CA MET A 337 8.13 17.51 -4.10
C MET A 337 6.70 17.47 -4.66
N THR A 338 6.43 18.44 -5.47
CA THR A 338 5.42 18.53 -6.54
C THR A 338 4.35 17.44 -6.68
N VAL A 339 3.13 17.90 -6.77
CA VAL A 339 2.02 17.30 -7.54
C VAL A 339 2.45 16.81 -8.95
N GLY A 340 3.60 17.19 -9.45
CA GLY A 340 4.15 16.77 -10.75
C GLY A 340 4.52 15.30 -10.90
N ALA A 341 4.61 14.52 -9.81
CA ALA A 341 4.84 13.07 -9.91
C ALA A 341 3.55 12.27 -10.14
N LEU A 342 2.38 12.86 -9.91
CA LEU A 342 1.08 12.27 -10.24
C LEU A 342 0.61 12.65 -11.66
N THR A 343 1.24 13.63 -12.27
CA THR A 343 0.94 14.07 -13.62
C THR A 343 2.14 13.77 -14.51
N GLY A 344 2.13 12.67 -15.20
CA GLY A 344 3.15 12.31 -16.20
C GLY A 344 3.13 13.31 -17.39
N GLY A 345 3.52 14.53 -17.17
CA GLY A 345 3.64 15.57 -18.18
C GLY A 345 3.67 16.96 -17.55
N GLY A 346 4.86 17.57 -17.46
CA GLY A 346 5.08 19.00 -17.35
C GLY A 346 4.29 19.77 -16.31
N GLY A 347 4.07 19.24 -15.13
CA GLY A 347 3.44 19.94 -14.03
C GLY A 347 4.43 20.87 -13.33
N GLN A 348 4.03 22.09 -13.03
CA GLN A 348 4.80 23.05 -12.24
C GLN A 348 5.17 22.43 -10.89
N GLY A 349 6.41 21.89 -10.83
CA GLY A 349 7.09 21.69 -9.56
C GLY A 349 7.27 23.03 -8.88
N PHE A 350 7.48 23.04 -7.56
CA PHE A 350 8.03 24.22 -6.94
C PHE A 350 9.24 24.66 -7.76
N ASP A 351 9.23 25.87 -8.30
CA ASP A 351 10.39 26.38 -9.02
C ASP A 351 11.56 26.50 -8.05
N ILE A 352 12.44 25.50 -8.11
CA ILE A 352 13.66 25.48 -7.29
C ILE A 352 14.76 26.15 -8.09
N VAL A 353 15.17 27.31 -7.63
CA VAL A 353 16.31 28.03 -8.20
C VAL A 353 17.54 27.86 -7.30
N SER A 354 18.64 27.47 -7.91
CA SER A 354 19.95 27.46 -7.22
C SER A 354 20.73 28.70 -7.65
N LEU A 355 20.89 29.62 -6.73
CA LEU A 355 21.63 30.87 -6.96
C LEU A 355 23.07 30.75 -6.48
N GLN A 356 24.02 31.02 -7.37
CA GLN A 356 25.46 31.08 -7.06
C GLN A 356 26.05 32.39 -7.60
N PRO A 357 26.98 33.03 -6.91
CA PRO A 357 27.75 34.10 -7.52
C PRO A 357 28.48 33.61 -8.76
N PRO A 358 28.64 34.43 -9.79
CA PRO A 358 29.36 34.03 -11.00
C PRO A 358 30.79 33.56 -10.68
N GLN A 359 31.15 32.41 -11.26
CA GLN A 359 32.52 31.88 -11.16
C GLN A 359 33.41 32.61 -12.16
N GLY A 360 34.30 33.44 -11.64
CA GLY A 360 35.33 34.12 -12.41
C GLY A 360 36.36 34.78 -11.48
N PRO A 361 37.58 35.11 -11.96
CA PRO A 361 38.51 35.92 -11.17
C PRO A 361 37.79 37.22 -10.76
N PRO A 362 38.08 37.79 -9.59
CA PRO A 362 37.46 39.00 -9.13
C PRO A 362 37.68 40.10 -10.19
N ILE A 363 36.61 40.47 -10.86
CA ILE A 363 36.65 41.63 -11.74
C ILE A 363 36.70 42.84 -10.81
N SER A 364 37.89 43.40 -10.67
CA SER A 364 38.08 44.69 -10.05
C SER A 364 37.29 45.73 -10.85
N ASN A 365 36.34 46.39 -10.19
CA ASN A 365 35.56 47.53 -10.68
C ASN A 365 34.37 47.22 -11.62
N VAL A 366 33.44 46.41 -11.17
CA VAL A 366 32.05 46.50 -11.64
C VAL A 366 31.15 46.86 -10.48
N ASP A 367 30.43 47.94 -10.63
CA ASP A 367 29.56 48.53 -9.64
C ASP A 367 28.43 47.60 -9.18
N GLY A 368 28.43 47.38 -7.90
CA GLY A 368 27.28 46.81 -7.17
C GLY A 368 27.26 45.28 -7.10
N PRO A 369 26.77 44.74 -6.00
CA PRO A 369 26.59 43.32 -5.83
C PRO A 369 25.45 42.82 -6.70
N ILE A 370 25.65 41.64 -7.32
CA ILE A 370 24.64 41.00 -8.15
C ILE A 370 23.39 40.74 -7.33
N SER A 371 22.28 41.24 -7.79
CA SER A 371 20.95 41.03 -7.21
C SER A 371 20.12 40.17 -8.15
N PHE A 372 19.53 39.13 -7.62
CA PHE A 372 18.59 38.26 -8.34
C PHE A 372 17.17 38.70 -8.04
N GLU A 373 16.40 39.02 -9.06
CA GLU A 373 14.97 39.29 -8.94
C GLU A 373 14.20 37.96 -8.97
N LEU A 374 13.55 37.61 -7.87
CA LEU A 374 12.69 36.43 -7.80
C LEU A 374 11.30 36.78 -8.38
N LYS A 375 10.75 35.86 -9.16
CA LYS A 375 9.44 36.04 -9.82
C LYS A 375 8.45 35.00 -9.34
N ASP A 376 8.57 33.78 -9.87
CA ASP A 376 7.61 32.70 -9.61
C ASP A 376 8.21 31.58 -8.77
N GLU A 377 9.47 31.69 -8.40
CA GLU A 377 10.19 30.71 -7.59
C GLU A 377 9.56 30.57 -6.21
N GLN A 378 9.36 29.33 -5.77
CA GLN A 378 8.85 29.02 -4.43
C GLN A 378 9.94 28.57 -3.48
N ILE A 379 10.98 27.91 -4.00
CA ILE A 379 12.12 27.47 -3.22
C ILE A 379 13.40 28.01 -3.86
N VAL A 380 14.17 28.72 -3.05
CA VAL A 380 15.46 29.26 -3.46
C VAL A 380 16.57 28.64 -2.62
N ILE A 381 17.52 28.00 -3.30
CA ILE A 381 18.73 27.45 -2.67
C ILE A 381 19.90 28.38 -2.97
N ALA A 382 20.39 29.06 -1.95
CA ALA A 382 21.47 30.04 -2.09
C ALA A 382 22.81 29.48 -1.64
N ASN A 383 23.78 29.40 -2.56
CA ASN A 383 25.16 29.05 -2.27
C ASN A 383 26.04 30.32 -2.31
N SER A 384 26.41 30.79 -1.15
CA SER A 384 27.25 32.01 -0.97
C SER A 384 28.74 31.70 -0.74
N THR A 385 29.23 30.53 -1.17
CA THR A 385 30.66 30.14 -0.99
C THR A 385 31.62 31.15 -1.61
N ASN A 386 31.31 31.68 -2.79
CA ASN A 386 32.19 32.55 -3.55
C ASN A 386 31.82 34.06 -3.44
N GLY A 387 30.91 34.42 -2.57
CA GLY A 387 30.50 35.82 -2.39
C GLY A 387 29.10 35.95 -1.80
N VAL A 388 28.69 37.21 -1.56
CA VAL A 388 27.36 37.53 -1.04
C VAL A 388 26.30 37.27 -2.12
N VAL A 389 25.33 36.44 -1.81
CA VAL A 389 24.14 36.26 -2.67
C VAL A 389 23.08 37.28 -2.24
N ARG A 390 22.64 38.10 -3.16
CA ARG A 390 21.54 39.07 -2.96
C ARG A 390 20.38 38.71 -3.84
N MET A 391 19.18 38.74 -3.26
CA MET A 391 17.95 38.50 -3.96
C MET A 391 16.88 39.49 -3.53
N VAL A 392 15.95 39.79 -4.41
CA VAL A 392 14.79 40.65 -4.16
C VAL A 392 13.53 39.81 -4.34
N LEU A 393 12.68 39.82 -3.33
CA LEU A 393 11.38 39.16 -3.36
C LEU A 393 10.46 39.80 -4.41
N PRO A 394 9.52 39.06 -4.98
CA PRO A 394 8.50 39.65 -5.83
C PRO A 394 7.64 40.63 -5.03
N PRO A 395 6.96 41.58 -5.71
CA PRO A 395 6.05 42.47 -5.01
C PRO A 395 4.90 41.70 -4.37
N THR A 396 4.43 42.15 -3.21
CA THR A 396 3.30 41.50 -2.51
C THR A 396 1.97 41.66 -3.24
N ALA A 397 1.87 42.65 -4.17
CA ALA A 397 0.67 42.90 -4.96
C ALA A 397 0.30 41.68 -5.81
N GLY A 398 -0.91 41.16 -5.65
CA GLY A 398 -1.41 39.97 -6.33
C GLY A 398 -0.81 38.64 -5.79
N GLN A 399 -0.10 38.66 -4.66
CA GLN A 399 0.61 37.50 -4.12
C GLN A 399 0.10 37.11 -2.71
N ASP A 400 -1.09 37.55 -2.31
CA ASP A 400 -1.60 37.30 -0.94
C ASP A 400 -1.64 35.79 -0.61
N GLY A 401 -1.02 35.42 0.51
CA GLY A 401 -0.88 34.03 0.93
C GLY A 401 0.23 33.21 0.23
N ARG A 402 0.97 33.78 -0.73
CA ARG A 402 2.07 33.09 -1.40
C ARG A 402 3.18 32.72 -0.42
N LEU A 403 3.59 31.46 -0.49
CA LEU A 403 4.67 30.90 0.32
C LEU A 403 5.98 30.90 -0.48
N MET A 404 7.08 31.29 0.17
CA MET A 404 8.42 31.22 -0.38
C MET A 404 9.41 30.69 0.65
N ILE A 405 10.28 29.79 0.26
CA ILE A 405 11.31 29.19 1.12
C ILE A 405 12.68 29.53 0.54
N ILE A 406 13.54 30.14 1.36
CA ILE A 406 14.90 30.47 0.96
C ILE A 406 15.86 29.80 1.92
N LYS A 407 16.77 28.96 1.38
CA LYS A 407 17.75 28.19 2.15
C LYS A 407 19.17 28.53 1.74
N ARG A 408 20.00 28.86 2.73
CA ARG A 408 21.44 29.00 2.55
C ARG A 408 22.14 27.67 2.82
N ILE A 409 22.91 27.16 1.86
CA ILE A 409 23.59 25.85 1.95
C ILE A 409 25.08 25.90 2.24
N SER A 410 25.71 27.08 2.18
CA SER A 410 27.16 27.23 2.25
C SER A 410 27.67 27.91 3.53
N THR A 411 28.93 27.73 3.85
CA THR A 411 29.64 28.38 4.98
C THR A 411 30.25 29.73 4.63
N GLY A 412 30.25 30.11 3.34
CA GLY A 412 30.92 31.35 2.86
C GLY A 412 30.23 32.64 3.32
N SER A 413 30.08 33.58 2.40
CA SER A 413 29.44 34.88 2.65
C SER A 413 27.95 34.76 2.98
N GLN A 414 27.34 35.84 3.44
CA GLN A 414 25.94 35.91 3.80
C GLN A 414 24.99 35.88 2.58
N VAL A 415 23.72 35.56 2.82
CA VAL A 415 22.62 35.70 1.88
C VAL A 415 21.74 36.87 2.33
N GLN A 416 21.50 37.82 1.46
CA GLN A 416 20.67 39.01 1.71
C GLN A 416 19.38 38.90 0.90
N ILE A 417 18.27 39.04 1.56
CA ILE A 417 16.91 38.96 0.98
C ILE A 417 16.30 40.35 1.13
N GLY A 418 16.08 41.04 0.04
CA GLY A 418 15.45 42.37 0.00
C GLY A 418 13.96 42.27 -0.35
N ALA A 419 13.14 43.16 0.14
CA ALA A 419 11.79 43.35 -0.33
C ALA A 419 11.75 44.22 -1.59
N ASN A 420 10.70 44.05 -2.40
CA ASN A 420 10.53 44.84 -3.63
C ASN A 420 9.85 46.19 -3.34
N GLY A 421 10.39 47.27 -3.94
CA GLY A 421 9.76 48.58 -3.94
C GLY A 421 9.49 49.15 -2.55
N GLY A 422 8.24 49.29 -2.20
CA GLY A 422 7.78 49.76 -0.90
C GLY A 422 7.36 48.70 0.06
N ASP A 423 7.57 47.40 -0.27
CA ASP A 423 7.24 46.27 0.58
C ASP A 423 8.28 46.08 1.69
N GLN A 424 7.96 45.26 2.69
CA GLN A 424 8.82 44.98 3.85
C GLN A 424 8.91 43.48 4.11
N ILE A 425 9.88 43.08 4.91
CA ILE A 425 9.99 41.73 5.49
C ILE A 425 10.01 41.91 7.01
N GLU A 426 8.97 41.49 7.70
CA GLU A 426 8.78 41.75 9.15
C GLU A 426 9.00 43.20 9.52
N GLY A 427 8.52 44.14 8.69
CA GLY A 427 8.70 45.56 8.92
C GLY A 427 10.10 46.12 8.60
N GLN A 428 10.98 45.33 7.99
CA GLN A 428 12.33 45.71 7.59
C GLN A 428 12.49 45.64 6.05
N ALA A 429 13.43 46.42 5.51
CA ALA A 429 13.72 46.42 4.08
C ALA A 429 14.43 45.13 3.59
N ALA A 430 15.13 44.44 4.49
CA ALA A 430 15.87 43.23 4.12
C ALA A 430 16.06 42.27 5.32
N LEU A 431 16.22 40.99 5.00
CA LEU A 431 16.55 39.90 5.94
C LEU A 431 17.91 39.28 5.54
N ILE A 432 18.74 38.89 6.51
CA ILE A 432 20.07 38.36 6.29
C ILE A 432 20.22 36.97 6.91
N LEU A 433 20.61 35.98 6.07
CA LEU A 433 20.96 34.63 6.54
C LEU A 433 22.48 34.50 6.66
N THR A 434 22.99 34.35 7.88
CA THR A 434 24.44 34.29 8.17
C THR A 434 24.95 32.90 8.47
N ALA A 435 24.14 31.95 8.93
CA ALA A 435 24.57 30.61 9.29
C ALA A 435 24.30 29.60 8.17
N GLN A 436 25.19 28.60 8.04
CA GLN A 436 25.02 27.50 7.11
C GLN A 436 23.74 26.70 7.42
N ASN A 437 23.07 26.21 6.38
CA ASN A 437 21.83 25.45 6.46
C ASN A 437 20.65 26.18 7.10
N ARG A 438 20.78 27.49 7.35
CA ARG A 438 19.62 28.30 7.74
C ARG A 438 18.67 28.49 6.56
N PHE A 439 17.41 28.48 6.88
CA PHE A 439 16.34 28.77 5.94
C PHE A 439 15.41 29.83 6.52
N VAL A 440 14.64 30.43 5.67
CA VAL A 440 13.50 31.27 6.05
C VAL A 440 12.31 30.90 5.18
N GLN A 441 11.17 30.81 5.81
CA GLN A 441 9.89 30.60 5.15
C GLN A 441 9.05 31.86 5.29
N LEU A 442 8.65 32.40 4.15
CA LEU A 442 8.00 33.70 4.03
C LEU A 442 6.59 33.55 3.45
N VAL A 443 5.64 34.31 3.96
CA VAL A 443 4.28 34.42 3.40
C VAL A 443 3.99 35.87 3.06
N ALA A 444 3.52 36.11 1.83
CA ALA A 444 3.12 37.44 1.36
C ALA A 444 1.79 37.86 1.97
N ASN A 445 1.71 39.12 2.40
CA ASN A 445 0.48 39.79 2.77
C ASN A 445 0.35 41.09 1.96
N GLU A 446 -0.51 41.07 0.96
CA GLU A 446 -0.71 42.20 0.06
C GLU A 446 -1.25 43.45 0.77
N LYS A 447 -2.19 43.26 1.71
CA LYS A 447 -2.82 44.39 2.44
C LYS A 447 -1.84 45.17 3.31
N LEU A 448 -0.88 44.43 3.91
CA LEU A 448 0.14 45.02 4.75
C LEU A 448 1.43 45.38 4.00
N LYS A 449 1.51 45.04 2.70
CA LYS A 449 2.74 45.15 1.91
C LYS A 449 3.95 44.55 2.60
N ASN A 450 3.75 43.35 3.17
CA ASN A 450 4.74 42.74 4.04
C ASN A 450 4.86 41.22 3.76
N TRP A 451 6.10 40.73 3.80
CA TRP A 451 6.42 39.34 3.84
C TRP A 451 6.63 38.91 5.29
N HIS A 452 5.78 38.01 5.80
CA HIS A 452 5.87 37.52 7.16
C HIS A 452 6.74 36.27 7.24
N VAL A 453 7.64 36.26 8.23
CA VAL A 453 8.45 35.05 8.54
C VAL A 453 7.61 34.11 9.38
N ILE A 454 7.29 32.92 8.83
CA ILE A 454 6.51 31.89 9.53
C ILE A 454 7.38 30.76 10.08
N ALA A 455 8.63 30.60 9.57
CA ALA A 455 9.64 29.70 10.09
C ALA A 455 11.06 30.17 9.73
N GLN A 456 12.05 29.92 10.61
CA GLN A 456 13.44 30.32 10.42
C GLN A 456 14.42 29.32 11.07
#